data_3a6a6ae8f6115fff2e0ecc03b67a7f28
#
_entry.id   3a6a6ae8f6115fff2e0ecc03b67a7f28
#
_cell.length_a   1.000
_cell.length_b   1.000
_cell.length_c   1.000
_cell.angle_alpha   90.00
_cell.angle_beta   90.00
_cell.angle_gamma   90.00
#
_symmetry.space_group_name_H-M   'P 1'
#
loop_
_entity.id
_entity.type
_entity.pdbx_description
1 polymer ?
#
loop_
_entity_poly.entity_id
_entity_poly.type
_entity_poly.pdbx_seq_one_letter_code
_entity_poly.pdbx_strand_id
1 'polypeptide(L)'
;LKQILLGYSLSANATVLLSAGVIPSHDSGPLTKRGLQEVAWAELPDLSIAVNPPIDLEKSALRLSHGPARVYGQRFIVDLLQSLHDRAGTPHADQALRQLDKSFATLRFSVFDFDAAYTGIAGGFRDHRDYYHRASCGRYLTQSQIPLVVLTSEDDPITCGLSDLETPLDRRTHRNSLALDIQSEGGHMGYIDLN
;
A
#
# COMPACT_ATOMS: atom_id res chain seq x y z
N LEU A 1 -19.50 -17.87 -10.77
CA LEU A 1 -18.93 -17.74 -9.42
C LEU A 1 -18.72 -16.26 -9.18
N LYS A 2 -19.21 -15.72 -8.05
CA LYS A 2 -18.88 -14.36 -7.62
C LYS A 2 -17.55 -14.37 -6.92
N GLN A 3 -16.69 -13.41 -7.26
CA GLN A 3 -15.37 -13.24 -6.67
C GLN A 3 -15.37 -11.99 -5.78
N ILE A 4 -14.93 -12.15 -4.53
CA ILE A 4 -14.73 -11.03 -3.60
C ILE A 4 -13.25 -10.96 -3.28
N LEU A 5 -12.66 -9.80 -3.51
CA LEU A 5 -11.28 -9.50 -3.13
C LEU A 5 -11.27 -8.73 -1.82
N LEU A 6 -10.56 -9.26 -0.83
CA LEU A 6 -10.37 -8.62 0.47
C LEU A 6 -8.88 -8.33 0.69
N GLY A 7 -8.54 -7.07 0.94
CA GLY A 7 -7.18 -6.64 1.23
C GLY A 7 -7.09 -5.89 2.55
N TYR A 8 -5.98 -6.07 3.26
CA TYR A 8 -5.65 -5.40 4.52
C TYR A 8 -4.33 -4.66 4.38
N SER A 9 -4.21 -3.46 4.97
CA SER A 9 -2.98 -2.68 4.98
C SER A 9 -2.39 -2.52 3.56
N LEU A 10 -1.16 -2.91 3.30
CA LEU A 10 -0.53 -2.81 2.00
C LEU A 10 -1.30 -3.57 0.89
N SER A 11 -1.89 -4.73 1.20
CA SER A 11 -2.73 -5.43 0.23
C SER A 11 -4.06 -4.72 -0.03
N ALA A 12 -4.56 -3.91 0.92
CA ALA A 12 -5.71 -3.03 0.68
C ALA A 12 -5.38 -1.92 -0.33
N ASN A 13 -4.16 -1.37 -0.30
CA ASN A 13 -3.69 -0.45 -1.35
C ASN A 13 -3.76 -1.13 -2.74
N ALA A 14 -3.21 -2.34 -2.86
CA ALA A 14 -3.28 -3.10 -4.12
C ALA A 14 -4.73 -3.41 -4.54
N THR A 15 -5.60 -3.73 -3.57
CA THR A 15 -7.03 -3.97 -3.80
C THR A 15 -7.72 -2.74 -4.41
N VAL A 16 -7.46 -1.55 -3.91
CA VAL A 16 -8.00 -0.30 -4.47
C VAL A 16 -7.49 -0.07 -5.89
N LEU A 17 -6.20 -0.26 -6.14
CA LEU A 17 -5.63 -0.12 -7.48
C LEU A 17 -6.27 -1.09 -8.47
N LEU A 18 -6.39 -2.37 -8.09
CA LEU A 18 -7.02 -3.37 -8.93
C LEU A 18 -8.50 -3.03 -9.20
N SER A 19 -9.23 -2.53 -8.19
CA SER A 19 -10.63 -2.09 -8.35
C SER A 19 -10.78 -0.95 -9.36
N ALA A 20 -9.76 -0.12 -9.49
CA ALA A 20 -9.68 0.93 -10.51
C ALA A 20 -9.17 0.42 -11.88
N GLY A 21 -8.96 -0.88 -12.01
CA GLY A 21 -8.47 -1.50 -13.25
C GLY A 21 -7.00 -1.23 -13.54
N VAL A 22 -6.18 -0.99 -12.52
CA VAL A 22 -4.75 -0.74 -12.67
C VAL A 22 -3.93 -1.54 -11.67
N ILE A 23 -2.73 -1.94 -12.05
CA ILE A 23 -1.74 -2.55 -11.15
C ILE A 23 -0.37 -1.90 -11.35
N PRO A 24 0.43 -1.76 -10.30
CA PRO A 24 1.83 -1.37 -10.43
C PRO A 24 2.60 -2.54 -11.06
N SER A 25 2.94 -2.41 -12.33
CA SER A 25 3.71 -3.44 -13.05
C SER A 25 4.63 -2.76 -14.06
N HIS A 26 5.71 -3.44 -14.39
CA HIS A 26 6.64 -3.10 -15.46
C HIS A 26 6.49 -4.02 -16.68
N ASP A 27 5.58 -4.99 -16.64
CA ASP A 27 5.35 -5.90 -17.74
C ASP A 27 4.75 -5.21 -18.96
N SER A 28 4.94 -5.80 -20.12
CA SER A 28 4.72 -5.22 -21.45
C SER A 28 3.26 -5.02 -21.86
N GLY A 29 2.35 -4.88 -20.91
CA GLY A 29 0.94 -4.55 -21.17
C GLY A 29 0.71 -3.07 -21.44
N PRO A 30 -0.51 -2.68 -21.84
CA PRO A 30 -0.87 -1.29 -22.02
C PRO A 30 -0.73 -0.52 -20.69
N LEU A 31 -0.02 0.62 -20.74
CA LEU A 31 0.22 1.45 -19.56
C LEU A 31 -0.71 2.65 -19.54
N THR A 32 -1.22 2.97 -18.37
CA THR A 32 -1.88 4.25 -18.11
C THR A 32 -0.91 5.43 -18.33
N LYS A 33 -1.44 6.65 -18.40
CA LYS A 33 -0.61 7.88 -18.46
C LYS A 33 0.40 7.99 -17.29
N ARG A 34 0.20 7.23 -16.22
CA ARG A 34 1.08 7.20 -15.03
C ARG A 34 2.00 5.99 -15.00
N GLY A 35 2.03 5.19 -16.08
CA GLY A 35 2.89 4.03 -16.20
C GLY A 35 2.47 2.84 -15.31
N LEU A 36 1.18 2.72 -14.99
CA LEU A 36 0.61 1.52 -14.41
C LEU A 36 0.05 0.64 -15.52
N GLN A 37 0.03 -0.67 -15.32
CA GLN A 37 -0.60 -1.59 -16.24
C GLN A 37 -2.12 -1.55 -16.10
N GLU A 38 -2.84 -1.50 -17.22
CA GLU A 38 -4.28 -1.64 -17.24
C GLU A 38 -4.69 -3.11 -17.12
N VAL A 39 -5.76 -3.35 -16.36
CA VAL A 39 -6.36 -4.67 -16.17
C VAL A 39 -7.69 -4.70 -16.92
N ALA A 40 -7.92 -5.76 -17.68
CA ALA A 40 -9.17 -5.91 -18.40
C ALA A 40 -10.34 -6.07 -17.43
N TRP A 41 -11.47 -5.42 -17.73
CA TRP A 41 -12.70 -5.50 -16.92
C TRP A 41 -13.11 -6.94 -16.55
N ALA A 42 -12.97 -7.87 -17.50
CA ALA A 42 -13.34 -9.27 -17.29
C ALA A 42 -12.46 -10.01 -16.27
N GLU A 43 -11.33 -9.41 -15.88
CA GLU A 43 -10.38 -9.96 -14.89
C GLU A 43 -10.57 -9.33 -13.51
N LEU A 44 -11.46 -8.34 -13.38
CA LEU A 44 -11.73 -7.69 -12.09
C LEU A 44 -12.68 -8.56 -11.25
N PRO A 45 -12.57 -8.52 -9.91
CA PRO A 45 -13.51 -9.18 -9.02
C PRO A 45 -14.90 -8.50 -9.06
N ASP A 46 -15.93 -9.19 -8.59
CA ASP A 46 -17.29 -8.64 -8.51
C ASP A 46 -17.43 -7.59 -7.39
N LEU A 47 -16.61 -7.67 -6.35
CA LEU A 47 -16.59 -6.77 -5.20
C LEU A 47 -15.18 -6.74 -4.62
N SER A 48 -14.75 -5.57 -4.19
CA SER A 48 -13.52 -5.39 -3.42
C SER A 48 -13.78 -4.76 -2.06
N ILE A 49 -13.04 -5.23 -1.05
CA ILE A 49 -13.05 -4.70 0.32
C ILE A 49 -11.61 -4.36 0.70
N ALA A 50 -11.36 -3.11 1.02
CA ALA A 50 -10.05 -2.61 1.41
C ALA A 50 -10.11 -2.12 2.86
N VAL A 51 -9.30 -2.72 3.75
CA VAL A 51 -9.24 -2.37 5.17
C VAL A 51 -7.93 -1.67 5.47
N ASN A 52 -8.00 -0.44 5.97
CA ASN A 52 -6.88 0.44 6.28
C ASN A 52 -5.81 0.51 5.16
N PRO A 53 -6.21 0.86 3.92
CA PRO A 53 -5.24 1.03 2.85
C PRO A 53 -4.30 2.20 3.15
N PRO A 54 -2.98 2.06 3.01
CA PRO A 54 -2.06 3.20 2.99
C PRO A 54 -2.29 4.00 1.69
N ILE A 55 -3.20 4.96 1.74
CA ILE A 55 -3.61 5.77 0.57
C ILE A 55 -2.47 6.61 -0.02
N ASP A 56 -1.49 6.94 0.81
CA ASP A 56 -0.23 7.58 0.44
C ASP A 56 0.91 6.76 1.05
N LEU A 57 1.62 6.04 0.22
CA LEU A 57 2.71 5.15 0.65
C LEU A 57 3.89 5.91 1.23
N GLU A 58 4.21 7.10 0.69
CA GLU A 58 5.31 7.92 1.20
C GLU A 58 5.01 8.43 2.61
N LYS A 59 3.82 8.99 2.83
CA LYS A 59 3.40 9.45 4.16
C LYS A 59 3.32 8.29 5.16
N SER A 60 2.84 7.12 4.75
CA SER A 60 2.79 5.93 5.60
C SER A 60 4.20 5.44 5.97
N ALA A 61 5.13 5.41 5.03
CA ALA A 61 6.52 5.07 5.28
C ALA A 61 7.20 6.09 6.22
N LEU A 62 6.88 7.39 6.08
CA LEU A 62 7.34 8.44 6.99
C LEU A 62 6.82 8.22 8.42
N ARG A 63 5.54 7.90 8.60
CA ARG A 63 4.96 7.59 9.92
C ARG A 63 5.67 6.40 10.57
N LEU A 64 5.89 5.32 9.82
CA LEU A 64 6.62 4.14 10.29
C LEU A 64 8.09 4.40 10.63
N SER A 65 8.65 5.52 10.17
CA SER A 65 10.04 5.89 10.43
C SER A 65 10.21 6.80 11.65
N HIS A 66 9.13 7.41 12.15
CA HIS A 66 9.17 8.42 13.20
C HIS A 66 8.10 8.21 14.27
N GLY A 67 8.31 8.82 15.45
CA GLY A 67 7.35 8.82 16.55
C GLY A 67 7.03 7.42 17.09
N PRO A 68 5.85 7.25 17.73
CA PRO A 68 5.43 5.97 18.32
C PRO A 68 5.28 4.83 17.31
N ALA A 69 4.87 5.15 16.08
CA ALA A 69 4.70 4.15 15.02
C ALA A 69 6.02 3.53 14.54
N ARG A 70 7.17 4.12 14.92
CA ARG A 70 8.50 3.55 14.63
C ARG A 70 8.68 2.13 15.18
N VAL A 71 8.02 1.80 16.28
CA VAL A 71 8.07 0.43 16.84
C VAL A 71 7.51 -0.58 15.84
N TYR A 72 6.40 -0.25 15.19
CA TYR A 72 5.82 -1.07 14.12
C TYR A 72 6.72 -1.10 12.90
N GLY A 73 7.29 0.06 12.52
CA GLY A 73 8.23 0.14 11.39
C GLY A 73 9.44 -0.77 11.58
N GLN A 74 10.04 -0.79 12.78
CA GLN A 74 11.16 -1.69 13.10
C GLN A 74 10.76 -3.16 13.02
N ARG A 75 9.56 -3.51 13.49
CA ARG A 75 9.06 -4.88 13.37
C ARG A 75 8.88 -5.28 11.90
N PHE A 76 8.29 -4.42 11.08
CA PHE A 76 8.14 -4.68 9.64
C PHE A 76 9.49 -4.86 8.95
N ILE A 77 10.49 -4.05 9.30
CA ILE A 77 11.83 -4.19 8.72
C ILE A 77 12.43 -5.57 9.01
N VAL A 78 12.27 -6.10 10.22
CA VAL A 78 12.75 -7.46 10.55
C VAL A 78 12.09 -8.49 9.65
N ASP A 79 10.77 -8.44 9.48
CA ASP A 79 10.01 -9.39 8.67
C ASP A 79 10.33 -9.23 7.17
N LEU A 80 10.51 -7.99 6.69
CA LEU A 80 10.90 -7.69 5.32
C LEU A 80 12.31 -8.20 5.00
N LEU A 81 13.25 -8.04 5.92
CA LEU A 81 14.61 -8.54 5.75
C LEU A 81 14.65 -10.08 5.75
N GLN A 82 13.90 -10.73 6.63
CA GLN A 82 13.77 -12.18 6.58
C GLN A 82 13.24 -12.62 5.22
N SER A 83 12.16 -11.98 4.75
CA SER A 83 11.60 -12.24 3.43
C SER A 83 12.58 -11.98 2.28
N LEU A 84 13.49 -11.01 2.44
CA LEU A 84 14.55 -10.73 1.47
C LEU A 84 15.64 -11.80 1.49
N HIS A 85 16.03 -12.28 2.66
CA HIS A 85 16.96 -13.42 2.80
C HIS A 85 16.39 -14.70 2.20
N ASP A 86 15.09 -14.95 2.34
CA ASP A 86 14.43 -16.11 1.72
C ASP A 86 14.46 -16.05 0.18
N ARG A 87 14.69 -14.87 -0.39
CA ARG A 87 14.86 -14.62 -1.83
C ARG A 87 16.31 -14.51 -2.27
N ALA A 88 17.28 -14.78 -1.38
CA ALA A 88 18.70 -14.75 -1.71
C ALA A 88 18.99 -15.70 -2.90
N GLY A 89 19.91 -15.29 -3.76
CA GLY A 89 20.17 -15.96 -5.04
C GLY A 89 19.43 -15.32 -6.24
N THR A 90 18.51 -14.37 -5.99
CA THR A 90 17.95 -13.55 -7.06
C THR A 90 18.74 -12.25 -7.21
N PRO A 91 18.95 -11.71 -8.44
CA PRO A 91 19.81 -10.53 -8.65
C PRO A 91 19.43 -9.31 -7.81
N HIS A 92 18.12 -9.02 -7.72
CA HIS A 92 17.63 -7.87 -6.95
C HIS A 92 17.77 -8.07 -5.44
N ALA A 93 17.49 -9.28 -4.93
CA ALA A 93 17.65 -9.56 -3.50
C ALA A 93 19.12 -9.52 -3.08
N ASP A 94 20.02 -10.11 -3.86
CA ASP A 94 21.46 -10.09 -3.56
C ASP A 94 22.04 -8.67 -3.61
N GLN A 95 21.59 -7.84 -4.55
CA GLN A 95 21.98 -6.44 -4.61
C GLN A 95 21.49 -5.67 -3.39
N ALA A 96 20.22 -5.85 -3.01
CA ALA A 96 19.61 -5.19 -1.86
C ALA A 96 20.31 -5.62 -0.55
N LEU A 97 20.54 -6.91 -0.34
CA LEU A 97 21.24 -7.43 0.84
C LEU A 97 22.64 -6.79 0.99
N ARG A 98 23.41 -6.70 -0.10
CA ARG A 98 24.72 -6.02 -0.08
C ARG A 98 24.63 -4.53 0.26
N GLN A 99 23.56 -3.87 -0.15
CA GLN A 99 23.33 -2.44 0.12
C GLN A 99 22.86 -2.22 1.56
N LEU A 100 21.97 -3.07 2.05
CA LEU A 100 21.39 -2.97 3.39
C LEU A 100 22.36 -3.38 4.50
N ASP A 101 23.23 -4.37 4.24
CA ASP A 101 24.25 -4.84 5.19
C ASP A 101 25.17 -3.68 5.63
N LYS A 102 25.44 -2.73 4.75
CA LYS A 102 26.19 -1.52 5.07
C LYS A 102 25.43 -0.54 5.98
N SER A 103 24.11 -0.55 5.93
CA SER A 103 23.23 0.34 6.71
C SER A 103 22.88 -0.25 8.09
N PHE A 104 22.98 -1.55 8.25
CA PHE A 104 22.65 -2.28 9.49
C PHE A 104 23.50 -1.85 10.70
N ALA A 105 24.72 -1.44 10.45
CA ALA A 105 25.66 -0.99 11.50
C ALA A 105 25.18 0.26 12.26
N THR A 106 24.11 0.94 11.80
CA THR A 106 23.69 2.24 12.35
C THR A 106 22.39 2.24 13.14
N LEU A 107 21.65 1.11 13.26
CA LEU A 107 20.33 1.02 13.93
C LEU A 107 19.29 2.05 13.43
N ARG A 108 19.51 2.64 12.26
CA ARG A 108 18.66 3.70 11.69
C ARG A 108 17.90 3.27 10.45
N PHE A 109 17.89 1.97 10.18
CA PHE A 109 17.25 1.41 9.01
C PHE A 109 15.73 1.63 9.07
N SER A 110 15.16 2.12 7.98
CA SER A 110 13.74 2.47 7.86
C SER A 110 13.09 1.74 6.68
N VAL A 111 11.77 1.81 6.61
CA VAL A 111 11.01 1.31 5.44
C VAL A 111 11.49 1.98 4.15
N PHE A 112 11.86 3.27 4.20
CA PHE A 112 12.44 3.97 3.05
C PHE A 112 13.72 3.33 2.53
N ASP A 113 14.61 2.94 3.45
CA ASP A 113 15.89 2.32 3.08
C ASP A 113 15.65 0.97 2.41
N PHE A 114 14.68 0.19 2.93
CA PHE A 114 14.29 -1.07 2.33
C PHE A 114 13.67 -0.86 0.93
N ASP A 115 12.73 0.06 0.81
CA ASP A 115 12.06 0.34 -0.46
C ASP A 115 13.02 0.92 -1.50
N ALA A 116 14.00 1.72 -1.07
CA ALA A 116 15.06 2.23 -1.93
C ALA A 116 16.03 1.13 -2.42
N ALA A 117 16.33 0.17 -1.55
CA ALA A 117 17.26 -0.91 -1.88
C ALA A 117 16.59 -2.04 -2.67
N TYR A 118 15.32 -2.33 -2.41
CA TYR A 118 14.64 -3.50 -2.95
C TYR A 118 13.30 -3.19 -3.63
N THR A 119 12.27 -2.73 -2.89
CA THR A 119 10.88 -2.70 -3.38
C THR A 119 10.73 -1.88 -4.66
N GLY A 120 11.31 -0.69 -4.71
CA GLY A 120 11.23 0.17 -5.89
C GLY A 120 11.83 -0.49 -7.11
N ILE A 121 13.04 -1.03 -6.99
CA ILE A 121 13.79 -1.61 -8.13
C ILE A 121 13.20 -2.96 -8.52
N ALA A 122 12.93 -3.85 -7.56
CA ALA A 122 12.36 -5.17 -7.83
C ALA A 122 10.94 -5.08 -8.40
N GLY A 123 10.20 -4.02 -8.06
CA GLY A 123 8.89 -3.69 -8.63
C GLY A 123 8.95 -3.02 -10.01
N GLY A 124 10.16 -2.82 -10.59
CA GLY A 124 10.34 -2.21 -11.90
C GLY A 124 10.11 -0.71 -11.94
N PHE A 125 10.15 -0.04 -10.80
CA PHE A 125 10.12 1.42 -10.71
C PHE A 125 11.54 2.00 -10.83
N ARG A 126 11.64 3.26 -11.21
CA ARG A 126 12.93 3.96 -11.30
C ARG A 126 13.64 4.02 -9.94
N ASP A 127 12.88 4.27 -8.88
CA ASP A 127 13.31 4.36 -7.49
C ASP A 127 12.10 4.22 -6.55
N HIS A 128 12.31 4.25 -5.23
CA HIS A 128 11.25 4.15 -4.24
C HIS A 128 10.26 5.33 -4.28
N ARG A 129 10.68 6.53 -4.69
CA ARG A 129 9.78 7.69 -4.83
C ARG A 129 8.86 7.53 -6.01
N ASP A 130 9.37 7.02 -7.13
CA ASP A 130 8.56 6.66 -8.30
C ASP A 130 7.54 5.57 -7.93
N TYR A 131 7.96 4.55 -7.13
CA TYR A 131 7.07 3.57 -6.55
C TYR A 131 5.96 4.22 -5.71
N TYR A 132 6.30 5.04 -4.73
CA TYR A 132 5.31 5.70 -3.87
C TYR A 132 4.36 6.58 -4.69
N HIS A 133 4.88 7.37 -5.60
CA HIS A 133 4.07 8.25 -6.44
C HIS A 133 3.08 7.48 -7.31
N ARG A 134 3.51 6.39 -7.93
CA ARG A 134 2.69 5.61 -8.87
C ARG A 134 1.76 4.63 -8.16
N ALA A 135 2.22 3.98 -7.12
CA ALA A 135 1.51 2.90 -6.44
C ALA A 135 0.63 3.35 -5.26
N SER A 136 0.65 4.62 -4.84
CA SER A 136 -0.29 5.14 -3.84
C SER A 136 -1.72 5.13 -4.36
N CYS A 137 -2.62 4.48 -3.64
CA CYS A 137 -3.98 4.24 -4.11
C CYS A 137 -4.96 5.39 -3.90
N GLY A 138 -4.63 6.40 -3.09
CA GLY A 138 -5.56 7.46 -2.69
C GLY A 138 -6.29 8.13 -3.85
N ARG A 139 -5.58 8.41 -4.93
CA ARG A 139 -6.14 9.03 -6.15
C ARG A 139 -7.06 8.12 -6.96
N TYR A 140 -7.05 6.82 -6.69
CA TYR A 140 -7.84 5.81 -7.39
C TYR A 140 -9.13 5.42 -6.66
N LEU A 141 -9.33 5.87 -5.42
CA LEU A 141 -10.51 5.56 -4.63
C LEU A 141 -11.82 5.86 -5.36
N THR A 142 -11.89 7.02 -6.01
CA THR A 142 -13.08 7.46 -6.77
C THR A 142 -13.10 6.97 -8.21
N GLN A 143 -12.10 6.22 -8.65
CA GLN A 143 -11.96 5.70 -10.01
C GLN A 143 -12.27 4.20 -10.10
N SER A 144 -12.76 3.59 -9.00
CA SER A 144 -13.12 2.18 -9.01
C SER A 144 -14.15 1.85 -10.10
N GLN A 145 -13.87 0.81 -10.86
CA GLN A 145 -14.72 0.30 -11.94
C GLN A 145 -15.73 -0.73 -11.43
N ILE A 146 -15.52 -1.24 -10.22
CA ILE A 146 -16.34 -2.26 -9.56
C ILE A 146 -16.75 -1.77 -8.17
N PRO A 147 -17.75 -2.37 -7.51
CA PRO A 147 -18.07 -2.05 -6.13
C PRO A 147 -16.84 -2.18 -5.23
N LEU A 148 -16.49 -1.09 -4.51
CA LEU A 148 -15.37 -1.00 -3.60
C LEU A 148 -15.88 -0.50 -2.25
N VAL A 149 -15.64 -1.29 -1.21
CA VAL A 149 -15.84 -0.89 0.18
C VAL A 149 -14.48 -0.58 0.80
N VAL A 150 -14.34 0.58 1.41
CA VAL A 150 -13.14 0.97 2.16
C VAL A 150 -13.51 1.20 3.61
N LEU A 151 -12.93 0.41 4.50
CA LEU A 151 -12.99 0.60 5.94
C LEU A 151 -11.66 1.16 6.42
N THR A 152 -11.70 2.24 7.20
CA THR A 152 -10.50 2.85 7.77
C THR A 152 -10.80 3.50 9.12
N SER A 153 -9.79 3.75 9.95
CA SER A 153 -9.93 4.45 11.22
C SER A 153 -9.09 5.73 11.25
N GLU A 154 -9.59 6.72 12.00
CA GLU A 154 -8.90 8.01 12.17
C GLU A 154 -7.68 7.90 13.08
N ASP A 155 -7.70 6.95 14.01
CA ASP A 155 -6.66 6.69 15.01
C ASP A 155 -5.60 5.68 14.52
N ASP A 156 -5.58 5.31 13.22
CA ASP A 156 -4.58 4.39 12.67
C ASP A 156 -3.17 5.02 12.79
N PRO A 157 -2.26 4.41 13.57
CA PRO A 157 -0.92 4.96 13.75
C PRO A 157 0.01 4.68 12.56
N ILE A 158 -0.36 3.79 11.65
CA ILE A 158 0.49 3.25 10.58
C ILE A 158 0.19 3.92 9.25
N THR A 159 -1.08 3.92 8.84
CA THR A 159 -1.47 4.51 7.56
C THR A 159 -1.78 5.99 7.69
N CYS A 160 -1.61 6.75 6.61
CA CYS A 160 -2.15 8.10 6.56
C CYS A 160 -3.67 8.05 6.41
N GLY A 161 -4.37 8.91 7.13
CA GLY A 161 -5.83 8.97 7.10
C GLY A 161 -6.36 9.57 5.79
N LEU A 162 -7.66 9.38 5.56
CA LEU A 162 -8.35 9.95 4.39
C LEU A 162 -8.40 11.48 4.43
N SER A 163 -8.18 12.11 5.60
CA SER A 163 -7.95 13.55 5.74
C SER A 163 -6.72 14.06 5.00
N ASP A 164 -5.76 13.17 4.72
CA ASP A 164 -4.54 13.47 3.97
C ASP A 164 -4.73 13.43 2.44
N LEU A 165 -5.95 13.10 1.96
CA LEU A 165 -6.26 13.14 0.54
C LEU A 165 -6.24 14.58 0.00
N GLU A 166 -5.71 14.76 -1.21
CA GLU A 166 -5.78 16.04 -1.93
C GLU A 166 -7.23 16.52 -2.14
N THR A 167 -8.15 15.57 -2.28
CA THR A 167 -9.60 15.85 -2.32
C THR A 167 -10.24 15.12 -1.15
N PRO A 168 -10.68 15.84 -0.11
CA PRO A 168 -11.34 15.24 1.04
C PRO A 168 -12.59 14.45 0.62
N LEU A 169 -12.74 13.26 1.19
CA LEU A 169 -13.95 12.45 1.08
C LEU A 169 -14.71 12.51 2.42
N ASP A 170 -16.03 12.62 2.34
CA ASP A 170 -16.87 12.58 3.54
C ASP A 170 -16.81 11.19 4.19
N ARG A 171 -17.01 11.13 5.50
CA ARG A 171 -16.96 9.90 6.32
C ARG A 171 -17.86 8.77 5.81
N ARG A 172 -18.94 9.11 5.10
CA ARG A 172 -19.85 8.17 4.46
C ARG A 172 -20.09 8.59 3.02
N THR A 173 -19.06 8.42 2.20
CA THR A 173 -19.17 8.70 0.78
C THR A 173 -19.70 7.47 0.06
N HIS A 174 -20.90 7.60 -0.53
CA HIS A 174 -21.41 6.64 -1.50
C HIS A 174 -21.41 7.34 -2.85
N ARG A 175 -20.38 7.14 -3.63
CA ARG A 175 -20.30 7.67 -5.01
C ARG A 175 -20.07 6.52 -5.96
N ASN A 176 -20.97 6.39 -6.93
CA ASN A 176 -20.90 5.36 -7.96
C ASN A 176 -20.66 3.95 -7.34
N SER A 177 -19.41 3.47 -7.45
CA SER A 177 -18.99 2.16 -6.97
C SER A 177 -18.27 2.20 -5.59
N LEU A 178 -18.04 3.38 -4.98
CA LEU A 178 -17.31 3.52 -3.70
C LEU A 178 -18.25 3.63 -2.52
N ALA A 179 -18.10 2.75 -1.53
CA ALA A 179 -18.62 2.88 -0.18
C ALA A 179 -17.46 3.09 0.79
N LEU A 180 -17.48 4.19 1.52
CA LEU A 180 -16.43 4.56 2.46
C LEU A 180 -16.99 4.57 3.88
N ASP A 181 -16.37 3.82 4.77
CA ASP A 181 -16.69 3.77 6.19
C ASP A 181 -15.45 4.14 7.03
N ILE A 182 -15.53 5.30 7.71
CA ILE A 182 -14.44 5.83 8.52
C ILE A 182 -14.87 5.74 9.97
N GLN A 183 -14.19 4.89 10.73
CA GLN A 183 -14.37 4.75 12.17
C GLN A 183 -13.51 5.77 12.91
N SER A 184 -14.01 6.29 14.04
CA SER A 184 -13.22 7.19 14.90
C SER A 184 -12.10 6.45 15.60
N GLU A 185 -12.35 5.18 15.93
CA GLU A 185 -11.45 4.29 16.64
C GLU A 185 -11.37 2.95 15.91
N GLY A 186 -10.27 2.22 16.10
CA GLY A 186 -10.05 0.93 15.43
C GLY A 186 -8.56 0.63 15.24
N GLY A 187 -7.71 1.65 15.37
CA GLY A 187 -6.28 1.52 15.12
C GLY A 187 -6.02 0.99 13.72
N HIS A 188 -4.95 0.24 13.56
CA HIS A 188 -4.62 -0.32 12.24
C HIS A 188 -5.50 -1.52 11.87
N MET A 189 -5.84 -2.41 12.82
CA MET A 189 -6.62 -3.63 12.57
C MET A 189 -7.50 -4.05 13.76
N GLY A 190 -7.78 -3.15 14.69
CA GLY A 190 -8.40 -3.45 15.96
C GLY A 190 -9.88 -3.02 16.06
N TYR A 191 -10.67 -3.22 15.01
CA TYR A 191 -12.11 -2.91 15.00
C TYR A 191 -12.86 -3.87 15.93
N ILE A 192 -12.71 -3.67 17.23
CA ILE A 192 -13.41 -4.45 18.25
C ILE A 192 -14.38 -3.52 18.94
N ASP A 193 -15.67 -3.79 18.79
CA ASP A 193 -16.71 -3.17 19.60
C ASP A 193 -16.91 -4.02 20.87
N LEU A 194 -16.83 -3.38 22.02
CA LEU A 194 -17.02 -4.02 23.34
C LEU A 194 -18.45 -3.81 23.87
N ASN A 195 -19.39 -3.32 23.05
CA ASN A 195 -20.79 -3.12 23.40
C ASN A 195 -21.59 -4.40 23.27
#